data_7a66f96327378e662469d0ad06f3f9ac
#
_entry.id   7a66f96327378e662469d0ad06f3f9ac
#
_cell.length_a   1.000
_cell.length_b   1.000
_cell.length_c   1.000
_cell.angle_alpha   90.00
_cell.angle_beta   90.00
_cell.angle_gamma   90.00
#
_symmetry.space_group_name_H-M   'P 1'
#
loop_
_entity.id
_entity.type
_entity.pdbx_description
1 polymer ?
#
loop_
_entity_poly.entity_id
_entity_poly.type
_entity_poly.pdbx_seq_one_letter_code
_entity_poly.pdbx_strand_id
1 'polypeptide(L)'
;MKKAIVLGADNGYMDKVETTIKSVCAHNHNIKFYIFNDDLPSDWFRIMNFRLKANQSEIVNVKISDHTLKNYRLAISYLSYAAYFRYFIGEFVEEDRAIYLDSDIIVTSCLDELFNIDLEDYWLAGVADYFDGDYTGGFNSGMMVIPVKKWKESDIANQLLQLTEQYHQTVFGDQGILNILFKEKWKKLGRLYNFMVGMDTLAQVVNDESWYQSSLPDSILPKVIHYTGDKPWYHLSKNRYRSIWWFYYSVEWSDILLRKNPIKGQLLSDFNTLIEPPLFHTAIFTDSCELEQIERLLIEFPQVHFSILAHISFASSVIDLQQFSNVSVYPGFIPFTFDEVLKNLDFYLDINHGNQIADIISKVRALGKPIYSFDVTNHDDTGYNKVYEVSEIMQMIKDIKMYLGTIK
;
A
#
# COMPACT_ATOMS: atom_id res chain seq x y z
N MET A 1 -30.89 11.00 5.31
CA MET A 1 -29.70 10.92 6.20
C MET A 1 -28.48 10.76 5.30
N LYS A 2 -27.39 11.45 5.55
CA LYS A 2 -26.13 11.23 4.81
C LYS A 2 -25.53 9.89 5.19
N LYS A 3 -24.77 9.30 4.28
CA LYS A 3 -24.05 8.03 4.47
C LYS A 3 -22.65 8.35 4.95
N ALA A 4 -22.23 7.83 6.10
CA ALA A 4 -20.92 8.13 6.66
C ALA A 4 -19.84 7.17 6.13
N ILE A 5 -18.72 7.74 5.64
CA ILE A 5 -17.50 7.01 5.34
C ILE A 5 -16.36 7.63 6.16
N VAL A 6 -15.57 6.78 6.81
CA VAL A 6 -14.44 7.18 7.67
C VAL A 6 -13.14 6.71 7.03
N LEU A 7 -12.15 7.60 6.98
CA LEU A 7 -10.77 7.29 6.59
C LEU A 7 -9.82 7.84 7.67
N GLY A 8 -8.75 7.09 7.94
CA GLY A 8 -7.64 7.54 8.79
C GLY A 8 -6.41 7.84 7.93
N ALA A 9 -5.75 8.97 8.17
CA ALA A 9 -4.55 9.32 7.41
C ALA A 9 -3.66 10.33 8.16
N ASP A 10 -2.38 10.32 7.80
CA ASP A 10 -1.43 11.41 8.02
C ASP A 10 -1.19 12.21 6.73
N ASN A 11 -0.40 13.28 6.80
CA ASN A 11 -0.12 14.16 5.68
C ASN A 11 0.57 13.45 4.50
N GLY A 12 1.35 12.40 4.75
CA GLY A 12 1.99 11.60 3.70
C GLY A 12 1.00 10.80 2.84
N TYR A 13 -0.24 10.63 3.33
CA TYR A 13 -1.29 9.88 2.62
C TYR A 13 -2.43 10.77 2.09
N MET A 14 -2.30 12.09 2.14
CA MET A 14 -3.35 13.03 1.73
C MET A 14 -3.85 12.80 0.29
N ASP A 15 -2.94 12.60 -0.67
CA ASP A 15 -3.25 12.31 -2.08
C ASP A 15 -3.90 10.93 -2.28
N LYS A 16 -3.55 9.94 -1.45
CA LYS A 16 -4.16 8.60 -1.47
C LYS A 16 -5.60 8.68 -0.95
N VAL A 17 -5.83 9.41 0.14
CA VAL A 17 -7.18 9.71 0.65
C VAL A 17 -8.02 10.40 -0.43
N GLU A 18 -7.49 11.41 -1.12
CA GLU A 18 -8.20 12.08 -2.21
C GLU A 18 -8.55 11.10 -3.34
N THR A 19 -7.63 10.18 -3.67
CA THR A 19 -7.85 9.13 -4.68
C THR A 19 -8.99 8.19 -4.27
N THR A 20 -9.00 7.75 -3.01
CA THR A 20 -10.09 6.94 -2.47
C THR A 20 -11.42 7.69 -2.53
N ILE A 21 -11.46 8.96 -2.09
CA ILE A 21 -12.67 9.80 -2.15
C ILE A 21 -13.18 9.97 -3.59
N LYS A 22 -12.29 10.20 -4.57
CA LYS A 22 -12.65 10.26 -5.98
C LYS A 22 -13.35 8.98 -6.43
N SER A 23 -12.80 7.81 -6.06
CA SER A 23 -13.37 6.52 -6.42
C SER A 23 -14.76 6.30 -5.79
N VAL A 24 -14.94 6.71 -4.54
CA VAL A 24 -16.26 6.68 -3.88
C VAL A 24 -17.25 7.57 -4.61
N CYS A 25 -16.90 8.83 -4.89
CA CYS A 25 -17.76 9.82 -5.52
C CYS A 25 -18.13 9.47 -6.97
N ALA A 26 -17.33 8.67 -7.65
CA ALA A 26 -17.63 8.17 -8.98
C ALA A 26 -18.87 7.25 -9.02
N HIS A 27 -19.16 6.58 -7.92
CA HIS A 27 -20.23 5.58 -7.83
C HIS A 27 -21.28 5.88 -6.76
N ASN A 28 -20.99 6.81 -5.86
CA ASN A 28 -21.83 7.12 -4.72
C ASN A 28 -22.03 8.62 -4.59
N HIS A 29 -23.13 9.04 -3.99
CA HIS A 29 -23.47 10.42 -3.72
C HIS A 29 -24.07 10.58 -2.32
N ASN A 30 -24.16 11.83 -1.86
CA ASN A 30 -24.69 12.16 -0.52
C ASN A 30 -23.91 11.49 0.61
N ILE A 31 -22.57 11.57 0.51
CA ILE A 31 -21.63 10.97 1.47
C ILE A 31 -21.09 12.07 2.39
N LYS A 32 -21.01 11.76 3.68
CA LYS A 32 -20.27 12.53 4.67
C LYS A 32 -18.98 11.78 5.00
N PHE A 33 -17.85 12.31 4.54
CA PHE A 33 -16.53 11.77 4.79
C PHE A 33 -15.98 12.32 6.09
N TYR A 34 -15.60 11.45 7.00
CA TYR A 34 -14.86 11.78 8.23
C TYR A 34 -13.40 11.40 8.03
N ILE A 35 -12.51 12.39 8.03
CA ILE A 35 -11.08 12.14 7.92
C ILE A 35 -10.43 12.31 9.28
N PHE A 36 -10.05 11.19 9.86
CA PHE A 36 -9.35 11.12 11.14
C PHE A 36 -7.87 11.34 10.91
N ASN A 37 -7.34 12.42 11.46
CA ASN A 37 -5.96 12.85 11.22
C ASN A 37 -5.44 13.69 12.37
N ASP A 38 -4.12 13.95 12.39
CA ASP A 38 -3.50 14.89 13.31
C ASP A 38 -2.82 16.08 12.60
N ASP A 39 -2.41 15.94 11.35
CA ASP A 39 -1.52 16.89 10.67
C ASP A 39 -2.02 17.40 9.30
N LEU A 40 -3.16 16.91 8.78
CA LEU A 40 -3.68 17.40 7.49
C LEU A 40 -4.07 18.89 7.55
N PRO A 41 -3.71 19.69 6.52
CA PRO A 41 -3.95 21.13 6.51
C PRO A 41 -5.45 21.47 6.33
N SER A 42 -5.92 22.46 7.07
CA SER A 42 -7.33 22.92 7.01
C SER A 42 -7.74 23.42 5.62
N ASP A 43 -6.79 23.95 4.85
CA ASP A 43 -7.04 24.42 3.49
C ASP A 43 -7.46 23.30 2.55
N TRP A 44 -6.86 22.12 2.69
CA TRP A 44 -7.26 20.96 1.92
C TRP A 44 -8.74 20.60 2.16
N PHE A 45 -9.20 20.60 3.42
CA PHE A 45 -10.61 20.33 3.75
C PHE A 45 -11.55 21.37 3.15
N ARG A 46 -11.14 22.66 3.10
CA ARG A 46 -11.95 23.71 2.47
C ARG A 46 -12.09 23.48 0.97
N ILE A 47 -11.00 23.15 0.30
CA ILE A 47 -10.99 22.85 -1.14
C ILE A 47 -11.84 21.60 -1.43
N MET A 48 -11.67 20.55 -0.65
CA MET A 48 -12.42 19.31 -0.80
C MET A 48 -13.92 19.52 -0.59
N ASN A 49 -14.33 20.27 0.44
CA ASN A 49 -15.74 20.62 0.65
C ASN A 49 -16.33 21.39 -0.53
N PHE A 50 -15.56 22.32 -1.12
CA PHE A 50 -16.02 23.04 -2.32
C PHE A 50 -16.27 22.08 -3.49
N ARG A 51 -15.35 21.13 -3.75
CA ARG A 51 -15.47 20.11 -4.81
C ARG A 51 -16.65 19.18 -4.57
N LEU A 52 -16.80 18.67 -3.36
CA LEU A 52 -17.80 17.66 -2.99
C LEU A 52 -19.24 18.15 -3.02
N LYS A 53 -19.48 19.48 -3.00
CA LYS A 53 -20.84 20.05 -3.10
C LYS A 53 -21.62 19.57 -4.32
N ALA A 54 -20.96 19.43 -5.47
CA ALA A 54 -21.57 18.96 -6.71
C ALA A 54 -22.08 17.51 -6.62
N ASN A 55 -21.48 16.70 -5.72
CA ASN A 55 -21.90 15.34 -5.42
C ASN A 55 -22.82 15.23 -4.19
N GLN A 56 -23.33 16.37 -3.68
CA GLN A 56 -24.11 16.43 -2.43
C GLN A 56 -23.38 15.88 -1.21
N SER A 57 -22.06 15.75 -1.30
CA SER A 57 -21.19 15.17 -0.27
C SER A 57 -20.43 16.28 0.47
N GLU A 58 -19.87 15.91 1.62
CA GLU A 58 -19.07 16.82 2.46
C GLU A 58 -17.93 16.05 3.13
N ILE A 59 -16.93 16.78 3.61
CA ILE A 59 -15.79 16.23 4.34
C ILE A 59 -15.62 16.95 5.68
N VAL A 60 -15.42 16.18 6.73
CA VAL A 60 -15.23 16.64 8.11
C VAL A 60 -13.80 16.37 8.54
N ASN A 61 -13.14 17.40 9.05
CA ASN A 61 -11.81 17.31 9.64
C ASN A 61 -11.92 16.87 11.10
N VAL A 62 -11.58 15.63 11.40
CA VAL A 62 -11.56 15.12 12.77
C VAL A 62 -10.11 15.02 13.22
N LYS A 63 -9.71 15.92 14.12
CA LYS A 63 -8.36 15.90 14.70
C LYS A 63 -8.30 14.92 15.86
N ILE A 64 -7.45 13.92 15.74
CA ILE A 64 -7.15 12.97 16.80
C ILE A 64 -5.82 13.39 17.44
N SER A 65 -5.88 13.89 18.67
CA SER A 65 -4.73 14.43 19.38
C SER A 65 -4.23 13.53 20.52
N ASP A 66 -4.63 12.27 20.54
CA ASP A 66 -4.16 11.34 21.58
C ASP A 66 -2.69 10.98 21.36
N HIS A 67 -1.83 11.63 22.16
CA HIS A 67 -0.39 11.42 22.11
C HIS A 67 0.04 10.02 22.61
N THR A 68 -0.80 9.29 23.30
CA THR A 68 -0.49 7.94 23.79
C THR A 68 -0.38 6.94 22.65
N LEU A 69 -1.12 7.15 21.56
CA LEU A 69 -1.07 6.30 20.36
C LEU A 69 0.33 6.25 19.74
N LYS A 70 1.11 7.33 19.83
CA LYS A 70 2.49 7.41 19.28
C LYS A 70 3.47 6.50 20.04
N ASN A 71 3.14 6.08 21.24
CA ASN A 71 3.98 5.22 22.05
C ASN A 71 3.77 3.73 21.75
N TYR A 72 2.71 3.38 21.04
CA TYR A 72 2.44 1.99 20.69
C TYR A 72 3.34 1.53 19.54
N ARG A 73 3.91 0.33 19.72
CA ARG A 73 4.75 -0.26 18.68
C ARG A 73 3.90 -0.60 17.46
N LEU A 74 4.27 -0.01 16.33
CA LEU A 74 3.73 -0.41 15.04
C LEU A 74 4.34 -1.75 14.63
N ALA A 75 3.52 -2.66 14.18
CA ALA A 75 3.95 -4.01 13.79
C ALA A 75 4.93 -3.98 12.62
N ILE A 76 4.82 -2.99 11.76
CA ILE A 76 5.60 -2.84 10.53
C ILE A 76 6.03 -1.38 10.40
N SER A 77 7.28 -1.15 10.04
CA SER A 77 7.93 0.17 10.04
C SER A 77 7.27 1.22 9.11
N TYR A 78 6.45 0.80 8.16
CA TYR A 78 5.73 1.70 7.25
C TYR A 78 4.26 1.96 7.66
N LEU A 79 3.77 1.35 8.73
CA LEU A 79 2.44 1.67 9.27
C LEU A 79 2.54 2.95 10.09
N SER A 80 1.62 3.87 9.80
CA SER A 80 1.42 5.06 10.61
C SER A 80 0.54 4.74 11.83
N TYR A 81 0.77 5.42 12.95
CA TYR A 81 -0.14 5.36 14.10
C TYR A 81 -1.57 5.84 13.76
N ALA A 82 -1.77 6.49 12.62
CA ALA A 82 -3.09 6.79 12.07
C ALA A 82 -3.98 5.53 11.87
N ALA A 83 -3.39 4.34 11.82
CA ALA A 83 -4.14 3.09 11.83
C ALA A 83 -5.02 2.92 13.08
N TYR A 84 -4.60 3.43 14.23
CA TYR A 84 -5.38 3.40 15.46
C TYR A 84 -6.53 4.42 15.51
N PHE A 85 -6.57 5.40 14.63
CA PHE A 85 -7.62 6.42 14.61
C PHE A 85 -9.02 5.83 14.44
N ARG A 86 -9.14 4.68 13.76
CA ARG A 86 -10.42 3.97 13.59
C ARG A 86 -11.08 3.54 14.91
N TYR A 87 -10.35 3.52 16.01
CA TYR A 87 -10.91 3.20 17.32
C TYR A 87 -11.95 4.23 17.79
N PHE A 88 -11.78 5.48 17.38
CA PHE A 88 -12.60 6.62 17.81
C PHE A 88 -13.86 6.84 16.94
N ILE A 89 -14.20 5.91 16.04
CA ILE A 89 -15.39 6.06 15.18
C ILE A 89 -16.66 6.26 15.99
N GLY A 90 -16.83 5.53 17.10
CA GLY A 90 -17.99 5.67 17.98
C GLY A 90 -18.09 7.04 18.67
N GLU A 91 -16.99 7.78 18.80
CA GLU A 91 -16.96 9.08 19.47
C GLU A 91 -17.28 10.25 18.55
N PHE A 92 -16.75 10.20 17.30
CA PHE A 92 -16.76 11.36 16.42
C PHE A 92 -17.76 11.27 15.26
N VAL A 93 -18.27 10.08 14.94
CA VAL A 93 -19.24 9.93 13.87
C VAL A 93 -20.66 10.11 14.41
N GLU A 94 -21.45 10.92 13.74
CA GLU A 94 -22.81 11.30 14.19
C GLU A 94 -23.89 10.33 13.65
N GLU A 95 -23.64 9.69 12.51
CA GLU A 95 -24.56 8.76 11.88
C GLU A 95 -24.61 7.43 12.63
N ASP A 96 -25.76 6.75 12.62
CA ASP A 96 -25.92 5.45 13.31
C ASP A 96 -25.03 4.34 12.71
N ARG A 97 -24.58 4.53 11.46
CA ARG A 97 -23.75 3.57 10.73
C ARG A 97 -22.68 4.28 9.90
N ALA A 98 -21.50 3.69 9.88
CA ALA A 98 -20.41 4.14 9.03
C ALA A 98 -19.74 2.96 8.31
N ILE A 99 -19.13 3.26 7.16
CA ILE A 99 -18.16 2.37 6.50
C ILE A 99 -16.78 2.96 6.75
N TYR A 100 -15.90 2.19 7.38
CA TYR A 100 -14.48 2.52 7.45
C TYR A 100 -13.77 1.99 6.22
N LEU A 101 -12.89 2.79 5.62
CA LEU A 101 -12.03 2.43 4.50
C LEU A 101 -10.59 2.87 4.78
N ASP A 102 -9.63 1.99 4.51
CA ASP A 102 -8.22 2.39 4.48
C ASP A 102 -7.93 3.31 3.28
N SER A 103 -6.88 4.11 3.39
CA SER A 103 -6.52 5.13 2.39
C SER A 103 -5.92 4.53 1.09
N ASP A 104 -5.66 3.23 1.08
CA ASP A 104 -5.17 2.45 -0.06
C ASP A 104 -6.28 1.59 -0.69
N ILE A 105 -7.52 2.07 -0.60
CA ILE A 105 -8.71 1.41 -1.16
C ILE A 105 -9.23 2.20 -2.36
N ILE A 106 -9.71 1.46 -3.37
CA ILE A 106 -10.50 1.98 -4.48
C ILE A 106 -11.89 1.33 -4.48
N VAL A 107 -12.91 2.17 -4.55
CA VAL A 107 -14.31 1.74 -4.70
C VAL A 107 -14.69 1.80 -6.17
N THR A 108 -15.25 0.71 -6.70
CA THR A 108 -15.61 0.57 -8.12
C THR A 108 -17.11 0.40 -8.33
N SER A 109 -17.91 0.50 -7.27
CA SER A 109 -19.36 0.22 -7.30
C SER A 109 -20.11 1.06 -6.26
N CYS A 110 -21.44 1.05 -6.37
CA CYS A 110 -22.31 1.59 -5.33
C CYS A 110 -22.19 0.79 -4.03
N LEU A 111 -22.13 1.48 -2.89
CA LEU A 111 -22.02 0.89 -1.55
C LEU A 111 -23.36 0.85 -0.80
N ASP A 112 -24.48 1.15 -1.43
CA ASP A 112 -25.78 1.25 -0.78
C ASP A 112 -26.20 -0.02 -0.04
N GLU A 113 -25.85 -1.17 -0.58
CA GLU A 113 -26.13 -2.45 0.08
C GLU A 113 -25.40 -2.62 1.42
N LEU A 114 -24.19 -2.05 1.55
CA LEU A 114 -23.43 -2.08 2.81
C LEU A 114 -24.01 -1.09 3.84
N PHE A 115 -24.48 0.07 3.39
CA PHE A 115 -25.17 1.00 4.27
C PHE A 115 -26.50 0.47 4.79
N ASN A 116 -27.13 -0.46 4.06
CA ASN A 116 -28.42 -1.04 4.40
C ASN A 116 -28.34 -2.48 4.95
N ILE A 117 -27.13 -3.06 5.04
CA ILE A 117 -26.98 -4.43 5.53
C ILE A 117 -27.52 -4.58 6.94
N ASP A 118 -28.27 -5.63 7.21
CA ASP A 118 -28.65 -5.97 8.57
C ASP A 118 -27.45 -6.54 9.32
N LEU A 119 -27.03 -5.86 10.37
CA LEU A 119 -25.91 -6.29 11.22
C LEU A 119 -26.36 -7.22 12.34
N GLU A 120 -27.69 -7.38 12.55
CA GLU A 120 -28.22 -8.21 13.65
C GLU A 120 -27.56 -7.83 15.00
N ASP A 121 -27.04 -8.83 15.73
CA ASP A 121 -26.31 -8.62 16.99
C ASP A 121 -24.80 -8.43 16.78
N TYR A 122 -24.29 -8.47 15.55
CA TYR A 122 -22.88 -8.29 15.26
C TYR A 122 -22.37 -6.88 15.58
N TRP A 123 -21.08 -6.79 15.90
CA TRP A 123 -20.40 -5.54 16.24
C TRP A 123 -19.81 -4.82 15.04
N LEU A 124 -19.64 -5.52 13.95
CA LEU A 124 -19.24 -5.00 12.64
C LEU A 124 -19.54 -6.04 11.55
N ALA A 125 -19.47 -5.62 10.28
CA ALA A 125 -19.32 -6.54 9.17
C ALA A 125 -17.99 -6.27 8.44
N GLY A 126 -17.32 -7.33 8.00
CA GLY A 126 -16.03 -7.26 7.32
C GLY A 126 -15.77 -8.49 6.45
N VAL A 127 -14.63 -8.49 5.77
CA VAL A 127 -14.20 -9.62 4.94
C VAL A 127 -13.12 -10.40 5.66
N ALA A 128 -13.20 -11.72 5.62
CA ALA A 128 -12.22 -12.61 6.27
C ALA A 128 -10.80 -12.33 5.77
N ASP A 129 -9.86 -12.21 6.72
CA ASP A 129 -8.44 -12.18 6.44
C ASP A 129 -7.84 -13.58 6.56
N TYR A 130 -7.00 -13.94 5.62
CA TYR A 130 -6.36 -15.27 5.57
C TYR A 130 -4.91 -15.25 6.05
N PHE A 131 -4.36 -14.06 6.39
CA PHE A 131 -2.95 -13.88 6.72
C PHE A 131 -2.59 -14.18 8.18
N ASP A 132 -3.54 -14.21 9.09
CA ASP A 132 -3.29 -14.45 10.50
C ASP A 132 -3.26 -15.95 10.79
N GLY A 133 -2.08 -16.55 10.69
CA GLY A 133 -1.85 -17.99 10.82
C GLY A 133 -2.42 -18.66 12.07
N ASP A 134 -2.55 -17.92 13.19
CA ASP A 134 -3.23 -18.37 14.42
C ASP A 134 -4.65 -17.80 14.57
N TYR A 135 -5.06 -16.86 13.72
CA TYR A 135 -6.37 -16.22 13.72
C TYR A 135 -7.25 -16.74 12.58
N THR A 136 -7.27 -18.05 12.38
CA THR A 136 -8.20 -18.69 11.45
C THR A 136 -9.64 -18.27 11.80
N GLY A 137 -10.18 -17.27 11.08
CA GLY A 137 -11.51 -16.73 11.31
C GLY A 137 -11.59 -15.24 11.63
N GLY A 138 -10.47 -14.51 11.62
CA GLY A 138 -10.42 -13.05 11.75
C GLY A 138 -10.87 -12.31 10.48
N PHE A 139 -11.03 -11.00 10.59
CA PHE A 139 -11.36 -10.10 9.48
C PHE A 139 -10.23 -9.12 9.19
N ASN A 140 -10.16 -8.67 7.94
CA ASN A 140 -9.29 -7.56 7.57
C ASN A 140 -9.93 -6.23 7.97
N SER A 141 -9.19 -5.41 8.71
CA SER A 141 -9.68 -4.15 9.28
C SER A 141 -9.73 -2.98 8.28
N GLY A 142 -9.20 -3.15 7.07
CA GLY A 142 -9.15 -2.07 6.07
C GLY A 142 -10.50 -1.68 5.49
N MET A 143 -11.50 -2.56 5.60
CA MET A 143 -12.89 -2.26 5.27
C MET A 143 -13.83 -2.86 6.30
N MET A 144 -14.63 -2.02 6.97
CA MET A 144 -15.57 -2.44 7.99
C MET A 144 -16.88 -1.64 7.88
N VAL A 145 -18.02 -2.32 8.08
CA VAL A 145 -19.31 -1.67 8.29
C VAL A 145 -19.60 -1.67 9.79
N ILE A 146 -19.75 -0.49 10.38
CA ILE A 146 -19.74 -0.29 11.82
C ILE A 146 -21.08 0.28 12.30
N PRO A 147 -21.76 -0.36 13.30
CA PRO A 147 -22.92 0.19 13.98
C PRO A 147 -22.43 1.24 15.01
N VAL A 148 -22.27 2.48 14.59
CA VAL A 148 -21.63 3.56 15.34
C VAL A 148 -22.29 3.77 16.71
N LYS A 149 -23.61 3.81 16.75
CA LYS A 149 -24.37 3.97 17.99
C LYS A 149 -24.01 2.87 19.01
N LYS A 150 -23.97 1.61 18.57
CA LYS A 150 -23.60 0.46 19.42
C LYS A 150 -22.15 0.59 19.93
N TRP A 151 -21.22 1.03 19.09
CA TRP A 151 -19.84 1.27 19.49
C TRP A 151 -19.73 2.37 20.54
N LYS A 152 -20.45 3.49 20.36
CA LYS A 152 -20.50 4.59 21.29
C LYS A 152 -21.06 4.19 22.65
N GLU A 153 -22.24 3.56 22.66
CA GLU A 153 -22.93 3.13 23.89
C GLU A 153 -22.14 2.10 24.69
N SER A 154 -21.28 1.34 24.02
CA SER A 154 -20.44 0.31 24.65
C SER A 154 -19.01 0.76 24.91
N ASP A 155 -18.68 2.03 24.67
CA ASP A 155 -17.35 2.59 24.93
C ASP A 155 -16.21 1.79 24.28
N ILE A 156 -16.40 1.43 23.01
CA ILE A 156 -15.48 0.56 22.25
C ILE A 156 -14.08 1.16 22.15
N ALA A 157 -13.97 2.48 22.03
CA ALA A 157 -12.68 3.16 21.95
C ALA A 157 -11.79 2.84 23.16
N ASN A 158 -12.31 3.00 24.36
CA ASN A 158 -11.55 2.69 25.60
C ASN A 158 -11.23 1.20 25.74
N GLN A 159 -12.13 0.30 25.33
CA GLN A 159 -11.85 -1.14 25.33
C GLN A 159 -10.69 -1.48 24.39
N LEU A 160 -10.66 -0.90 23.17
CA LEU A 160 -9.59 -1.10 22.20
C LEU A 160 -8.26 -0.52 22.69
N LEU A 161 -8.26 0.66 23.32
CA LEU A 161 -7.06 1.27 23.90
C LEU A 161 -6.48 0.40 25.02
N GLN A 162 -7.32 -0.10 25.93
CA GLN A 162 -6.88 -1.00 27.00
C GLN A 162 -6.28 -2.31 26.47
N LEU A 163 -6.90 -2.91 25.47
CA LEU A 163 -6.35 -4.10 24.79
C LEU A 163 -5.04 -3.78 24.06
N THR A 164 -4.94 -2.61 23.44
CA THR A 164 -3.70 -2.18 22.79
C THR A 164 -2.57 -2.03 23.81
N GLU A 165 -2.82 -1.39 24.93
CA GLU A 165 -1.83 -1.27 26.00
C GLU A 165 -1.35 -2.65 26.49
N GLN A 166 -2.25 -3.62 26.60
CA GLN A 166 -1.93 -4.97 27.05
C GLN A 166 -1.18 -5.80 25.98
N TYR A 167 -1.51 -5.67 24.71
CA TYR A 167 -1.10 -6.61 23.66
C TYR A 167 -0.24 -6.01 22.53
N HIS A 168 0.01 -4.69 22.47
CA HIS A 168 0.72 -4.05 21.34
C HIS A 168 2.11 -4.62 21.04
N GLN A 169 2.74 -5.32 21.98
CA GLN A 169 4.04 -5.95 21.78
C GLN A 169 3.96 -7.35 21.12
N THR A 170 2.81 -8.00 21.20
CA THR A 170 2.60 -9.40 20.81
C THR A 170 1.63 -9.56 19.64
N VAL A 171 0.86 -8.52 19.30
CA VAL A 171 -0.18 -8.56 18.27
C VAL A 171 0.15 -7.59 17.14
N PHE A 172 -0.15 -8.00 15.92
CA PHE A 172 0.08 -7.18 14.72
C PHE A 172 -0.90 -6.02 14.62
N GLY A 173 -0.49 -4.85 15.13
CA GLY A 173 -1.16 -3.58 14.94
C GLY A 173 -2.62 -3.55 15.44
N ASP A 174 -3.36 -2.59 14.89
CA ASP A 174 -4.77 -2.36 15.19
C ASP A 174 -5.69 -3.51 14.76
N GLN A 175 -5.40 -4.15 13.62
CA GLN A 175 -6.19 -5.27 13.12
C GLN A 175 -6.24 -6.43 14.12
N GLY A 176 -5.10 -6.80 14.69
CA GLY A 176 -5.05 -7.87 15.67
C GLY A 176 -5.84 -7.54 16.93
N ILE A 177 -5.77 -6.29 17.41
CA ILE A 177 -6.55 -5.82 18.57
C ILE A 177 -8.05 -5.86 18.29
N LEU A 178 -8.48 -5.40 17.12
CA LEU A 178 -9.88 -5.48 16.71
C LEU A 178 -10.37 -6.93 16.64
N ASN A 179 -9.56 -7.84 16.11
CA ASN A 179 -9.88 -9.26 16.05
C ASN A 179 -9.93 -9.95 17.42
N ILE A 180 -9.15 -9.47 18.40
CA ILE A 180 -9.28 -9.93 19.81
C ILE A 180 -10.63 -9.51 20.38
N LEU A 181 -10.99 -8.23 20.26
CA LEU A 181 -12.22 -7.69 20.85
C LEU A 181 -13.47 -8.29 20.21
N PHE A 182 -13.47 -8.42 18.89
CA PHE A 182 -14.64 -8.84 18.11
C PHE A 182 -14.59 -10.29 17.65
N LYS A 183 -13.74 -11.13 18.26
CA LYS A 183 -13.67 -12.55 17.93
C LYS A 183 -15.08 -13.18 17.95
N GLU A 184 -15.45 -13.80 16.83
CA GLU A 184 -16.76 -14.43 16.61
C GLU A 184 -18.00 -13.49 16.70
N LYS A 185 -17.78 -12.18 16.78
CA LYS A 185 -18.84 -11.16 16.93
C LYS A 185 -19.00 -10.26 15.69
N TRP A 186 -18.52 -10.71 14.53
CA TRP A 186 -18.57 -9.95 13.30
C TRP A 186 -19.28 -10.71 12.18
N LYS A 187 -19.99 -9.98 11.32
CA LYS A 187 -20.70 -10.52 10.17
C LYS A 187 -19.78 -10.65 8.97
N LYS A 188 -19.69 -11.84 8.40
CA LYS A 188 -18.84 -12.09 7.24
C LYS A 188 -19.46 -11.54 5.96
N LEU A 189 -18.72 -10.70 5.24
CA LEU A 189 -19.03 -10.22 3.89
C LEU A 189 -18.32 -11.07 2.83
N GLY A 190 -18.87 -11.03 1.61
CA GLY A 190 -18.20 -11.61 0.45
C GLY A 190 -16.91 -10.83 0.09
N ARG A 191 -15.89 -11.54 -0.38
CA ARG A 191 -14.56 -10.96 -0.67
C ARG A 191 -14.55 -9.81 -1.69
N LEU A 192 -15.57 -9.66 -2.50
CA LEU A 192 -15.70 -8.54 -3.45
C LEU A 192 -15.79 -7.17 -2.78
N TYR A 193 -16.15 -7.13 -1.49
CA TYR A 193 -16.25 -5.89 -0.69
C TYR A 193 -14.95 -5.47 -0.02
N ASN A 194 -13.93 -6.31 -0.05
CA ASN A 194 -12.57 -5.99 0.39
C ASN A 194 -11.62 -6.97 -0.30
N PHE A 195 -11.43 -6.79 -1.61
CA PHE A 195 -10.56 -7.65 -2.38
C PHE A 195 -9.11 -7.26 -2.12
N MET A 196 -8.43 -8.05 -1.30
CA MET A 196 -7.05 -7.83 -0.87
C MET A 196 -6.07 -8.26 -1.96
N VAL A 197 -5.51 -7.29 -2.68
CA VAL A 197 -4.62 -7.54 -3.83
C VAL A 197 -3.34 -8.28 -3.41
N GLY A 198 -2.81 -7.99 -2.21
CA GLY A 198 -1.65 -8.70 -1.68
C GLY A 198 -1.88 -10.21 -1.50
N MET A 199 -3.10 -10.60 -1.15
CA MET A 199 -3.48 -12.01 -1.02
C MET A 199 -3.58 -12.70 -2.38
N ASP A 200 -4.11 -12.00 -3.40
CA ASP A 200 -4.16 -12.50 -4.78
C ASP A 200 -2.74 -12.74 -5.33
N THR A 201 -1.83 -11.79 -5.08
CA THR A 201 -0.42 -11.91 -5.46
C THR A 201 0.27 -13.06 -4.72
N LEU A 202 0.03 -13.21 -3.43
CA LEU A 202 0.62 -14.28 -2.64
C LEU A 202 0.13 -15.66 -3.09
N ALA A 203 -1.17 -15.83 -3.37
CA ALA A 203 -1.73 -17.06 -3.88
C ALA A 203 -1.08 -17.49 -5.21
N GLN A 204 -0.81 -16.53 -6.09
CA GLN A 204 -0.09 -16.77 -7.34
C GLN A 204 1.37 -17.21 -7.11
N VAL A 205 2.06 -16.61 -6.13
CA VAL A 205 3.46 -16.92 -5.81
C VAL A 205 3.59 -18.30 -5.17
N VAL A 206 2.70 -18.63 -4.24
CA VAL A 206 2.70 -19.95 -3.54
C VAL A 206 2.20 -21.05 -4.46
N ASN A 207 1.58 -20.71 -5.58
CA ASN A 207 0.93 -21.63 -6.53
C ASN A 207 -0.06 -22.58 -5.85
N ASP A 208 -0.72 -22.08 -4.81
CA ASP A 208 -1.74 -22.80 -4.03
C ASP A 208 -3.02 -21.97 -3.99
N GLU A 209 -3.87 -22.20 -4.99
CA GLU A 209 -5.17 -21.53 -5.11
C GLU A 209 -6.13 -21.88 -3.96
N SER A 210 -5.89 -22.99 -3.25
CA SER A 210 -6.70 -23.38 -2.10
C SER A 210 -6.57 -22.37 -0.95
N TRP A 211 -5.46 -21.68 -0.89
CA TRP A 211 -5.14 -20.63 0.09
C TRP A 211 -6.07 -19.42 -0.03
N TYR A 212 -6.46 -19.05 -1.24
CA TYR A 212 -7.28 -17.88 -1.51
C TYR A 212 -8.46 -18.19 -2.43
N GLN A 213 -9.10 -19.32 -2.19
CA GLN A 213 -10.29 -19.80 -2.87
C GLN A 213 -10.48 -19.19 -4.26
N SER A 214 -9.75 -19.68 -5.24
CA SER A 214 -9.77 -19.31 -6.64
C SER A 214 -9.56 -17.81 -6.93
N SER A 215 -8.61 -17.48 -7.76
CA SER A 215 -8.47 -16.14 -8.34
C SER A 215 -9.81 -15.69 -8.92
N LEU A 216 -10.18 -14.41 -8.69
CA LEU A 216 -11.34 -13.87 -9.40
C LEU A 216 -11.08 -13.93 -10.90
N PRO A 217 -12.02 -14.43 -11.72
CA PRO A 217 -11.92 -14.29 -13.16
C PRO A 217 -11.69 -12.84 -13.56
N ASP A 218 -10.89 -12.58 -14.60
CA ASP A 218 -10.61 -11.23 -15.10
C ASP A 218 -11.87 -10.45 -15.50
N SER A 219 -12.95 -11.15 -15.79
CA SER A 219 -14.26 -10.58 -16.11
C SER A 219 -14.98 -10.00 -14.89
N ILE A 220 -14.53 -10.28 -13.66
CA ILE A 220 -15.17 -9.82 -12.42
C ILE A 220 -14.33 -8.72 -11.79
N LEU A 221 -14.86 -7.49 -11.78
CA LEU A 221 -14.26 -6.38 -11.04
C LEU A 221 -14.76 -6.40 -9.58
N PRO A 222 -13.86 -6.43 -8.56
CA PRO A 222 -14.28 -6.29 -7.17
C PRO A 222 -14.97 -4.96 -6.93
N LYS A 223 -15.94 -4.91 -6.01
CA LYS A 223 -16.65 -3.69 -5.62
C LYS A 223 -15.77 -2.75 -4.80
N VAL A 224 -14.87 -3.32 -4.02
CA VAL A 224 -13.87 -2.61 -3.23
C VAL A 224 -12.53 -3.33 -3.39
N ILE A 225 -11.55 -2.64 -3.95
CA ILE A 225 -10.18 -3.12 -4.16
C ILE A 225 -9.32 -2.54 -3.03
N HIS A 226 -8.65 -3.40 -2.28
CA HIS A 226 -7.75 -3.02 -1.21
C HIS A 226 -6.32 -3.42 -1.57
N TYR A 227 -5.45 -2.45 -1.74
CA TYR A 227 -4.05 -2.67 -2.12
C TYR A 227 -3.20 -3.04 -0.90
N THR A 228 -3.54 -4.17 -0.26
CA THR A 228 -2.75 -4.75 0.83
C THR A 228 -1.38 -5.20 0.33
N GLY A 229 -0.36 -5.10 1.18
CA GLY A 229 1.02 -5.45 0.80
C GLY A 229 1.61 -4.45 -0.19
N ASP A 230 1.93 -4.90 -1.40
CA ASP A 230 2.51 -4.07 -2.45
C ASP A 230 1.55 -2.97 -2.92
N LYS A 231 2.04 -1.71 -3.00
CA LYS A 231 1.19 -0.57 -3.28
C LYS A 231 1.17 -0.24 -4.78
N PRO A 232 0.03 0.19 -5.35
CA PRO A 232 -0.11 0.48 -6.78
C PRO A 232 0.78 1.64 -7.26
N TRP A 233 1.19 2.53 -6.34
CA TRP A 233 2.11 3.63 -6.63
C TRP A 233 3.58 3.22 -6.55
N TYR A 234 3.91 2.00 -6.12
CA TYR A 234 5.27 1.50 -6.21
C TYR A 234 5.56 1.02 -7.64
N HIS A 235 6.78 1.26 -8.09
CA HIS A 235 7.14 1.07 -9.48
C HIS A 235 7.14 -0.41 -9.92
N LEU A 236 7.59 -1.31 -9.05
CA LEU A 236 7.57 -2.75 -9.29
C LEU A 236 6.22 -3.41 -9.09
N SER A 237 5.22 -2.65 -8.64
CA SER A 237 3.91 -3.22 -8.37
C SER A 237 3.33 -3.91 -9.61
N LYS A 238 3.10 -5.21 -9.50
CA LYS A 238 2.42 -6.05 -10.48
C LYS A 238 0.94 -6.26 -10.13
N ASN A 239 0.41 -5.41 -9.25
CA ASN A 239 -0.96 -5.49 -8.82
C ASN A 239 -1.92 -5.53 -10.01
N ARG A 240 -2.78 -6.54 -10.03
CA ARG A 240 -3.77 -6.80 -11.08
C ARG A 240 -4.64 -5.59 -11.42
N TYR A 241 -4.93 -4.74 -10.43
CA TYR A 241 -5.78 -3.55 -10.58
C TYR A 241 -5.01 -2.24 -10.45
N ARG A 242 -3.71 -2.24 -10.68
CA ARG A 242 -2.85 -1.06 -10.57
C ARG A 242 -3.33 0.11 -11.41
N SER A 243 -3.74 -0.14 -12.66
CA SER A 243 -4.25 0.87 -13.58
C SER A 243 -5.52 1.56 -13.07
N ILE A 244 -6.37 0.86 -12.31
CA ILE A 244 -7.58 1.44 -11.74
C ILE A 244 -7.22 2.48 -10.67
N TRP A 245 -6.21 2.23 -9.84
CA TRP A 245 -5.74 3.21 -8.87
C TRP A 245 -5.21 4.47 -9.57
N TRP A 246 -4.35 4.30 -10.59
CA TRP A 246 -3.78 5.40 -11.35
C TRP A 246 -4.84 6.18 -12.12
N PHE A 247 -5.88 5.52 -12.60
CA PHE A 247 -7.04 6.22 -13.19
C PHE A 247 -7.65 7.19 -12.20
N TYR A 248 -8.04 6.75 -10.98
CA TYR A 248 -8.65 7.64 -9.98
C TYR A 248 -7.69 8.68 -9.43
N TYR A 249 -6.41 8.37 -9.37
CA TYR A 249 -5.38 9.34 -8.97
C TYR A 249 -5.29 10.50 -9.96
N SER A 250 -5.27 10.23 -11.26
CA SER A 250 -5.03 11.21 -12.33
C SER A 250 -6.28 11.90 -12.86
N VAL A 251 -7.47 11.30 -12.72
CA VAL A 251 -8.71 11.89 -13.23
C VAL A 251 -9.06 13.18 -12.48
N GLU A 252 -9.52 14.19 -13.23
CA GLU A 252 -9.92 15.46 -12.66
C GLU A 252 -11.27 15.37 -11.91
N TRP A 253 -11.44 16.20 -10.88
CA TRP A 253 -12.70 16.26 -10.13
C TRP A 253 -13.91 16.57 -11.00
N SER A 254 -13.74 17.46 -11.98
CA SER A 254 -14.80 17.78 -12.95
C SER A 254 -15.29 16.54 -13.70
N ASP A 255 -14.37 15.65 -14.05
CA ASP A 255 -14.70 14.42 -14.76
C ASP A 255 -15.47 13.43 -13.88
N ILE A 256 -15.10 13.33 -12.60
CA ILE A 256 -15.81 12.51 -11.62
C ILE A 256 -17.24 13.03 -11.40
N LEU A 257 -17.37 14.34 -11.16
CA LEU A 257 -18.62 14.94 -10.71
C LEU A 257 -19.64 15.16 -11.85
N LEU A 258 -19.18 15.36 -13.08
CA LEU A 258 -20.04 15.63 -14.24
C LEU A 258 -20.41 14.38 -15.05
N ARG A 259 -19.72 13.26 -14.86
CA ARG A 259 -19.99 12.02 -15.59
C ARG A 259 -21.00 11.15 -14.85
N LYS A 260 -22.09 10.78 -15.53
CA LYS A 260 -23.06 9.79 -15.02
C LYS A 260 -22.56 8.35 -15.07
N ASN A 261 -21.46 8.07 -15.84
CA ASN A 261 -20.80 6.77 -15.94
C ASN A 261 -19.30 7.00 -16.20
N PRO A 262 -18.46 7.18 -15.16
CA PRO A 262 -17.07 7.61 -15.32
C PRO A 262 -16.15 6.51 -15.88
N ILE A 263 -16.48 5.24 -15.73
CA ILE A 263 -15.62 4.15 -16.17
C ILE A 263 -16.28 3.40 -17.32
N LYS A 264 -16.00 3.83 -18.54
CA LYS A 264 -16.20 2.96 -19.72
C LYS A 264 -14.94 2.11 -19.88
N GLY A 265 -15.13 0.83 -20.22
CA GLY A 265 -14.04 -0.13 -20.38
C GLY A 265 -12.89 0.34 -21.30
N GLN A 266 -13.19 1.22 -22.27
CA GLN A 266 -12.19 1.83 -23.14
C GLN A 266 -11.18 2.71 -22.37
N LEU A 267 -11.64 3.55 -21.42
CA LEU A 267 -10.75 4.40 -20.63
C LEU A 267 -9.82 3.60 -19.72
N LEU A 268 -10.28 2.47 -19.17
CA LEU A 268 -9.43 1.56 -18.42
C LEU A 268 -8.39 0.87 -19.32
N SER A 269 -8.80 0.47 -20.54
CA SER A 269 -7.89 -0.10 -21.52
C SER A 269 -6.80 0.90 -21.91
N ASP A 270 -7.17 2.16 -22.13
CA ASP A 270 -6.23 3.23 -22.49
C ASP A 270 -5.22 3.49 -21.34
N PHE A 271 -5.70 3.47 -20.09
CA PHE A 271 -4.80 3.58 -18.93
C PHE A 271 -3.88 2.37 -18.76
N ASN A 272 -4.34 1.16 -19.04
CA ASN A 272 -3.49 -0.03 -19.01
C ASN A 272 -2.32 0.08 -20.00
N THR A 273 -2.52 0.76 -21.14
CA THR A 273 -1.44 0.98 -22.13
C THR A 273 -0.48 2.11 -21.75
N LEU A 274 -0.94 3.05 -20.88
CA LEU A 274 -0.10 4.18 -20.42
C LEU A 274 0.80 3.82 -19.24
N ILE A 275 0.44 2.79 -18.46
CA ILE A 275 1.20 2.35 -17.30
C ILE A 275 2.07 1.17 -17.73
N GLU A 276 3.08 1.45 -18.53
CA GLU A 276 4.04 0.43 -18.91
C GLU A 276 4.94 0.06 -17.73
N PRO A 277 5.12 -1.24 -17.44
CA PRO A 277 6.13 -1.66 -16.50
C PRO A 277 7.52 -1.30 -17.04
N PRO A 278 8.53 -1.08 -16.19
CA PRO A 278 9.90 -0.87 -16.65
C PRO A 278 10.36 -2.07 -17.46
N LEU A 279 11.20 -1.82 -18.44
CA LEU A 279 11.71 -2.87 -19.31
C LEU A 279 12.67 -3.81 -18.58
N PHE A 280 13.41 -3.29 -17.60
CA PHE A 280 14.45 -4.01 -16.86
C PHE A 280 14.46 -3.67 -15.38
N HIS A 281 14.98 -4.57 -14.56
CA HIS A 281 15.05 -4.42 -13.11
C HIS A 281 16.46 -4.68 -12.58
N THR A 282 16.90 -3.80 -11.68
CA THR A 282 18.10 -4.00 -10.87
C THR A 282 17.80 -3.78 -9.40
N ALA A 283 18.68 -4.26 -8.52
CA ALA A 283 18.54 -4.08 -7.09
C ALA A 283 19.88 -3.74 -6.42
N ILE A 284 19.77 -3.10 -5.26
CA ILE A 284 20.86 -2.84 -4.34
C ILE A 284 20.35 -3.20 -2.95
N PHE A 285 20.99 -4.17 -2.29
CA PHE A 285 20.70 -4.50 -0.90
C PHE A 285 21.79 -3.86 -0.03
N THR A 286 21.40 -3.05 0.93
CA THR A 286 22.34 -2.23 1.68
C THR A 286 21.98 -2.07 3.15
N ASP A 287 23.00 -1.97 4.00
CA ASP A 287 22.93 -1.46 5.37
C ASP A 287 23.62 -0.09 5.51
N SER A 288 24.02 0.51 4.38
CA SER A 288 24.71 1.82 4.31
C SER A 288 23.89 2.84 3.54
N CYS A 289 24.09 4.12 3.88
CA CYS A 289 23.55 5.25 3.13
C CYS A 289 24.46 5.68 1.96
N GLU A 290 25.65 5.10 1.85
CA GLU A 290 26.65 5.42 0.84
C GLU A 290 26.56 4.39 -0.29
N LEU A 291 26.03 4.84 -1.43
CA LEU A 291 25.88 4.06 -2.67
C LEU A 291 26.74 4.70 -3.76
N GLU A 292 27.77 3.99 -4.22
CA GLU A 292 28.74 4.54 -5.15
C GLU A 292 28.08 4.86 -6.51
N GLN A 293 28.23 6.10 -6.99
CA GLN A 293 27.75 6.58 -8.29
C GLN A 293 26.25 6.37 -8.59
N ILE A 294 25.41 6.21 -7.55
CA ILE A 294 23.99 5.83 -7.72
C ILE A 294 23.21 6.84 -8.56
N GLU A 295 23.34 8.17 -8.32
CA GLU A 295 22.58 9.17 -9.07
C GLU A 295 22.92 9.13 -10.56
N ARG A 296 24.18 8.91 -10.90
CA ARG A 296 24.63 8.80 -12.28
C ARG A 296 24.02 7.57 -12.95
N LEU A 297 24.00 6.42 -12.27
CA LEU A 297 23.37 5.20 -12.78
C LEU A 297 21.87 5.39 -13.00
N LEU A 298 21.16 6.05 -12.08
CA LEU A 298 19.74 6.37 -12.22
C LEU A 298 19.45 7.20 -13.47
N ILE A 299 20.27 8.23 -13.73
CA ILE A 299 20.14 9.11 -14.89
C ILE A 299 20.43 8.36 -16.21
N GLU A 300 21.44 7.51 -16.23
CA GLU A 300 21.90 6.82 -17.45
C GLU A 300 21.01 5.66 -17.87
N PHE A 301 20.17 5.15 -16.96
CA PHE A 301 19.29 4.00 -17.17
C PHE A 301 17.80 4.29 -16.89
N PRO A 302 17.17 5.25 -17.61
CA PRO A 302 15.77 5.60 -17.33
C PRO A 302 14.79 4.43 -17.60
N GLN A 303 15.17 3.43 -18.39
CA GLN A 303 14.39 2.22 -18.69
C GLN A 303 14.58 1.09 -17.68
N VAL A 304 15.49 1.24 -16.72
CA VAL A 304 15.76 0.27 -15.66
C VAL A 304 15.14 0.76 -14.36
N HIS A 305 14.43 -0.09 -13.68
CA HIS A 305 13.97 0.20 -12.34
C HIS A 305 14.98 -0.28 -11.29
N PHE A 306 15.30 0.59 -10.36
CA PHE A 306 16.23 0.35 -9.26
C PHE A 306 15.46 0.12 -7.97
N SER A 307 15.61 -1.04 -7.36
CA SER A 307 15.08 -1.36 -6.02
C SER A 307 16.20 -1.28 -4.99
N ILE A 308 16.09 -0.33 -4.07
CA ILE A 308 17.05 -0.16 -2.97
C ILE A 308 16.40 -0.69 -1.69
N LEU A 309 16.93 -1.78 -1.13
CA LEU A 309 16.38 -2.46 0.03
C LEU A 309 17.35 -2.42 1.21
N ALA A 310 16.85 -2.08 2.40
CA ALA A 310 17.62 -2.10 3.64
C ALA A 310 16.87 -2.74 4.80
N HIS A 311 17.62 -3.34 5.73
CA HIS A 311 17.07 -3.80 7.01
C HIS A 311 16.88 -2.70 8.04
N ILE A 312 17.43 -1.52 7.80
CA ILE A 312 17.41 -0.36 8.69
C ILE A 312 16.70 0.82 8.04
N SER A 313 16.36 1.81 8.85
CA SER A 313 15.87 3.10 8.33
C SER A 313 17.00 3.83 7.60
N PHE A 314 16.72 4.29 6.40
CA PHE A 314 17.66 5.06 5.60
C PHE A 314 17.84 6.49 6.14
N ALA A 315 19.04 7.07 5.91
CA ALA A 315 19.20 8.50 5.97
C ALA A 315 18.42 9.22 4.85
N SER A 316 18.17 10.52 5.04
CA SER A 316 17.45 11.34 4.06
C SER A 316 18.05 11.24 2.65
N SER A 317 19.38 11.15 2.53
CA SER A 317 20.07 11.05 1.23
C SER A 317 19.60 9.87 0.35
N VAL A 318 19.30 8.72 0.94
CA VAL A 318 18.79 7.57 0.17
C VAL A 318 17.30 7.72 -0.11
N ILE A 319 16.54 8.28 0.84
CA ILE A 319 15.11 8.58 0.63
C ILE A 319 14.93 9.64 -0.46
N ASP A 320 15.80 10.63 -0.54
CA ASP A 320 15.77 11.69 -1.53
C ASP A 320 15.98 11.16 -2.97
N LEU A 321 16.55 9.96 -3.14
CA LEU A 321 16.63 9.30 -4.44
C LEU A 321 15.23 9.01 -5.04
N GLN A 322 14.18 8.98 -4.23
CA GLN A 322 12.81 8.84 -4.73
C GLN A 322 12.33 9.99 -5.62
N GLN A 323 13.09 11.08 -5.72
CA GLN A 323 12.88 12.12 -6.74
C GLN A 323 13.07 11.61 -8.17
N PHE A 324 13.85 10.53 -8.37
CA PHE A 324 13.99 9.87 -9.67
C PHE A 324 12.80 8.93 -9.91
N SER A 325 12.23 8.97 -11.11
CA SER A 325 11.03 8.18 -11.46
C SER A 325 11.28 6.67 -11.58
N ASN A 326 12.54 6.27 -11.65
CA ASN A 326 12.97 4.89 -11.88
C ASN A 326 13.58 4.21 -10.65
N VAL A 327 13.31 4.73 -9.43
CA VAL A 327 13.79 4.13 -8.18
C VAL A 327 12.67 3.91 -7.18
N SER A 328 12.75 2.81 -6.44
CA SER A 328 11.96 2.55 -5.24
C SER A 328 12.89 2.23 -4.07
N VAL A 329 12.63 2.85 -2.94
CA VAL A 329 13.39 2.66 -1.70
C VAL A 329 12.51 1.90 -0.70
N TYR A 330 13.01 0.80 -0.17
CA TYR A 330 12.32 -0.10 0.76
C TYR A 330 13.04 -0.14 2.11
N PRO A 331 12.77 0.80 3.02
CA PRO A 331 13.32 0.75 4.37
C PRO A 331 12.62 -0.36 5.17
N GLY A 332 13.39 -1.25 5.79
CA GLY A 332 12.84 -2.34 6.59
C GLY A 332 12.00 -3.32 5.77
N PHE A 333 12.48 -3.76 4.61
CA PHE A 333 11.76 -4.67 3.73
C PHE A 333 11.40 -6.00 4.40
N ILE A 334 10.28 -6.57 3.99
CA ILE A 334 9.83 -7.92 4.41
C ILE A 334 10.39 -9.00 3.47
N PRO A 335 10.49 -10.27 3.91
CA PRO A 335 11.00 -11.38 3.08
C PRO A 335 10.31 -11.49 1.71
N PHE A 336 9.02 -11.26 1.64
CA PHE A 336 8.26 -11.27 0.39
C PHE A 336 8.79 -10.24 -0.63
N THR A 337 9.05 -9.00 -0.22
CA THR A 337 9.62 -7.97 -1.10
C THR A 337 11.01 -8.37 -1.60
N PHE A 338 11.81 -8.99 -0.73
CA PHE A 338 13.11 -9.51 -1.09
C PHE A 338 13.02 -10.56 -2.22
N ASP A 339 12.15 -11.56 -2.05
CA ASP A 339 11.99 -12.66 -3.00
C ASP A 339 11.43 -12.16 -4.35
N GLU A 340 10.46 -11.23 -4.33
CA GLU A 340 9.90 -10.63 -5.55
C GLU A 340 10.93 -9.80 -6.32
N VAL A 341 11.76 -9.03 -5.62
CA VAL A 341 12.83 -8.26 -6.26
C VAL A 341 13.85 -9.21 -6.90
N LEU A 342 14.27 -10.25 -6.19
CA LEU A 342 15.21 -11.25 -6.73
C LEU A 342 14.66 -11.97 -7.96
N LYS A 343 13.38 -12.37 -7.94
CA LYS A 343 12.73 -13.09 -9.04
C LYS A 343 12.69 -12.27 -10.33
N ASN A 344 12.55 -10.96 -10.21
CA ASN A 344 12.44 -10.06 -11.34
C ASN A 344 13.77 -9.42 -11.76
N LEU A 345 14.85 -9.75 -11.09
CA LEU A 345 16.15 -9.15 -11.30
C LEU A 345 16.74 -9.51 -12.69
N ASP A 346 17.15 -8.51 -13.45
CA ASP A 346 17.93 -8.70 -14.66
C ASP A 346 19.43 -8.68 -14.40
N PHE A 347 19.88 -7.78 -13.54
CA PHE A 347 21.25 -7.68 -13.06
C PHE A 347 21.28 -7.08 -11.65
N TYR A 348 22.37 -7.23 -10.94
CA TYR A 348 22.56 -6.71 -9.59
C TYR A 348 23.67 -5.66 -9.55
N LEU A 349 23.49 -4.64 -8.72
CA LEU A 349 24.50 -3.61 -8.46
C LEU A 349 25.04 -3.76 -7.04
N ASP A 350 26.29 -4.17 -6.95
CA ASP A 350 27.04 -4.27 -5.71
C ASP A 350 27.87 -2.99 -5.52
N ILE A 351 27.16 -1.90 -5.18
CA ILE A 351 27.69 -0.53 -5.08
C ILE A 351 27.56 0.08 -3.68
N ASN A 352 27.25 -0.72 -2.71
CA ASN A 352 27.05 -0.36 -1.31
C ASN A 352 28.36 -0.41 -0.54
N HIS A 353 28.69 0.67 0.20
CA HIS A 353 29.87 0.75 1.07
C HIS A 353 29.71 0.06 2.44
N GLY A 354 28.53 -0.50 2.73
CA GLY A 354 28.26 -1.26 3.95
C GLY A 354 28.60 -2.74 3.82
N ASN A 355 27.97 -3.56 4.62
CA ASN A 355 28.16 -5.01 4.57
C ASN A 355 27.25 -5.66 3.52
N GLN A 356 27.64 -6.86 3.08
CA GLN A 356 26.75 -7.72 2.29
C GLN A 356 25.54 -8.14 3.14
N ILE A 357 24.33 -8.00 2.61
CA ILE A 357 23.09 -8.39 3.29
C ILE A 357 22.60 -9.73 2.74
N ALA A 358 22.21 -10.64 3.66
CA ALA A 358 21.48 -11.87 3.37
C ALA A 358 22.13 -12.77 2.30
N ASP A 359 23.44 -12.79 2.20
CA ASP A 359 24.23 -13.53 1.19
C ASP A 359 23.80 -13.22 -0.25
N ILE A 360 23.49 -11.95 -0.52
CA ILE A 360 22.87 -11.53 -1.79
C ILE A 360 23.73 -11.91 -3.00
N ILE A 361 25.06 -11.78 -2.91
CA ILE A 361 25.98 -12.11 -4.01
C ILE A 361 25.83 -13.59 -4.41
N SER A 362 25.82 -14.50 -3.43
CA SER A 362 25.63 -15.94 -3.68
C SER A 362 24.25 -16.24 -4.27
N LYS A 363 23.21 -15.56 -3.82
CA LYS A 363 21.85 -15.75 -4.35
C LYS A 363 21.71 -15.27 -5.79
N VAL A 364 22.24 -14.08 -6.11
CA VAL A 364 22.21 -13.55 -7.47
C VAL A 364 23.02 -14.40 -8.43
N ARG A 365 24.19 -14.88 -7.98
CA ARG A 365 25.01 -15.82 -8.73
C ARG A 365 24.28 -17.14 -9.01
N ALA A 366 23.55 -17.67 -8.03
CA ALA A 366 22.75 -18.89 -8.22
C ALA A 366 21.63 -18.70 -9.25
N LEU A 367 21.13 -17.48 -9.43
CA LEU A 367 20.19 -17.12 -10.49
C LEU A 367 20.85 -16.93 -11.86
N GLY A 368 22.18 -16.99 -11.96
CA GLY A 368 22.94 -16.78 -13.19
C GLY A 368 22.87 -15.33 -13.71
N LYS A 369 22.57 -14.36 -12.84
CA LYS A 369 22.45 -12.95 -13.22
C LYS A 369 23.78 -12.23 -13.04
N PRO A 370 24.16 -11.31 -13.95
CA PRO A 370 25.42 -10.57 -13.81
C PRO A 370 25.36 -9.62 -12.61
N ILE A 371 26.52 -9.44 -11.98
CA ILE A 371 26.73 -8.52 -10.87
C ILE A 371 27.79 -7.51 -11.31
N TYR A 372 27.49 -6.23 -11.14
CA TYR A 372 28.41 -5.13 -11.42
C TYR A 372 28.77 -4.42 -10.11
N SER A 373 30.04 -4.21 -9.87
CA SER A 373 30.56 -3.57 -8.66
C SER A 373 31.71 -2.61 -8.97
N PHE A 374 31.96 -1.69 -8.06
CA PHE A 374 33.20 -0.95 -8.05
C PHE A 374 34.24 -1.67 -7.19
N ASP A 375 35.53 -1.39 -7.43
CA ASP A 375 36.62 -1.94 -6.65
C ASP A 375 36.49 -1.64 -5.14
N VAL A 376 35.96 -0.48 -4.80
CA VAL A 376 35.75 -0.01 -3.42
C VAL A 376 34.49 -0.59 -2.75
N THR A 377 33.58 -1.23 -3.50
CA THR A 377 32.31 -1.76 -2.98
C THR A 377 32.13 -3.25 -3.23
N ASN A 378 33.10 -3.90 -3.86
CA ASN A 378 32.99 -5.31 -4.25
C ASN A 378 32.97 -6.26 -3.03
N HIS A 379 31.88 -7.01 -2.87
CA HIS A 379 31.71 -8.02 -1.83
C HIS A 379 31.95 -9.46 -2.31
N ASP A 380 32.34 -9.65 -3.57
CA ASP A 380 32.63 -10.97 -4.12
C ASP A 380 34.11 -11.34 -3.97
N ASP A 381 34.38 -12.47 -3.36
CA ASP A 381 35.70 -13.09 -3.22
C ASP A 381 35.98 -14.21 -4.24
N THR A 382 34.99 -14.53 -5.10
CA THR A 382 35.06 -15.64 -6.06
C THR A 382 35.46 -15.23 -7.46
N GLY A 383 35.47 -13.93 -7.74
CA GLY A 383 35.75 -13.39 -9.09
C GLY A 383 34.56 -13.49 -10.05
N TYR A 384 33.34 -13.65 -9.56
CA TYR A 384 32.13 -13.67 -10.36
C TYR A 384 31.69 -12.26 -10.80
N ASN A 385 31.85 -11.27 -9.90
CA ASN A 385 31.46 -9.90 -10.16
C ASN A 385 32.32 -9.28 -11.29
N LYS A 386 31.67 -8.43 -12.09
CA LYS A 386 32.38 -7.53 -13.01
C LYS A 386 32.77 -6.27 -12.24
N VAL A 387 34.04 -6.17 -11.89
CA VAL A 387 34.58 -5.10 -11.06
C VAL A 387 35.20 -4.00 -11.91
N TYR A 388 34.92 -2.74 -11.57
CA TYR A 388 35.42 -1.56 -12.26
C TYR A 388 36.06 -0.60 -11.23
N GLU A 389 37.06 0.17 -11.64
CA GLU A 389 37.47 1.33 -10.85
C GLU A 389 36.34 2.38 -10.85
N VAL A 390 36.22 3.16 -9.78
CA VAL A 390 35.20 4.24 -9.71
C VAL A 390 35.32 5.20 -10.91
N SER A 391 36.57 5.44 -11.36
CA SER A 391 36.85 6.25 -12.56
C SER A 391 36.30 5.65 -13.86
N GLU A 392 36.06 4.34 -13.91
CA GLU A 392 35.61 3.58 -15.08
C GLU A 392 34.08 3.45 -15.17
N ILE A 393 33.31 4.26 -14.46
CA ILE A 393 31.84 4.25 -14.46
C ILE A 393 31.24 4.21 -15.88
N MET A 394 31.86 4.90 -16.84
CA MET A 394 31.37 4.91 -18.23
C MET A 394 31.55 3.56 -18.93
N GLN A 395 32.57 2.78 -18.57
CA GLN A 395 32.75 1.42 -19.08
C GLN A 395 31.72 0.47 -18.46
N MET A 396 31.46 0.57 -17.14
CA MET A 396 30.40 -0.18 -16.49
C MET A 396 29.04 0.09 -17.16
N ILE A 397 28.68 1.37 -17.37
CA ILE A 397 27.43 1.76 -18.03
C ILE A 397 27.34 1.14 -19.43
N LYS A 398 28.42 1.20 -20.22
CA LYS A 398 28.45 0.61 -21.56
C LYS A 398 28.22 -0.90 -21.53
N ASP A 399 28.86 -1.61 -20.61
CA ASP A 399 28.75 -3.06 -20.51
C ASP A 399 27.37 -3.50 -20.03
N ILE A 400 26.73 -2.75 -19.11
CA ILE A 400 25.36 -2.96 -18.72
C ILE A 400 24.42 -2.72 -19.93
N LYS A 401 24.55 -1.61 -20.66
CA LYS A 401 23.74 -1.32 -21.86
C LYS A 401 23.88 -2.42 -22.92
N MET A 402 25.08 -2.94 -23.11
CA MET A 402 25.32 -4.05 -24.03
C MET A 402 24.63 -5.34 -23.56
N TYR A 403 24.71 -5.68 -22.26
CA TYR A 403 24.03 -6.83 -21.69
C TYR A 403 22.51 -6.71 -21.85
N LEU A 404 21.91 -5.57 -21.51
CA LEU A 404 20.48 -5.34 -21.64
C LEU A 404 20.00 -5.45 -23.08
N GLY A 405 20.83 -5.11 -24.06
CA GLY A 405 20.55 -5.31 -25.49
C GLY A 405 20.51 -6.79 -25.92
N THR A 406 21.08 -7.72 -25.12
CA THR A 406 21.09 -9.17 -25.43
C THR A 406 19.88 -9.91 -24.88
N ILE A 407 19.17 -9.35 -23.90
CA ILE A 407 18.02 -9.98 -23.20
C ILE A 407 16.66 -9.41 -23.61
N LYS A 408 16.65 -8.54 -24.64
CA LYS A 408 15.43 -7.99 -25.25
C LYS A 408 14.65 -9.02 -26.05
#